data_24b1db1ecc5e383377ec3843278e477d
#
_entry.id   24b1db1ecc5e383377ec3843278e477d
#
_cell.length_a   1.000
_cell.length_b   1.000
_cell.length_c   1.000
_cell.angle_alpha   90.00
_cell.angle_beta   90.00
_cell.angle_gamma   90.00
#
_symmetry.space_group_name_H-M   'P 1'
#
loop_
_entity.id
_entity.type
_entity.pdbx_description
1 polymer ?
#
loop_
_entity_poly.entity_id
_entity_poly.type
_entity_poly.pdbx_seq_one_letter_code
_entity_poly.pdbx_strand_id
1 'polypeptide(L)' 'MFAVMVEKAFKDADKDNSGEIDRHELKGVLNKMSKDLKLTEVTDADVDAYLKKLDLDNNNGVNQKEFGKLLQEMIAAKKK' A
#
# COMPACT_ATOMS: atom_id res chain seq x y z
N MET A 1 7.63 5.63 -13.65
CA MET A 1 7.01 6.75 -12.99
C MET A 1 6.16 6.32 -11.83
N PHE A 2 6.39 6.93 -10.69
CA PHE A 2 5.76 6.51 -9.44
C PHE A 2 4.23 6.60 -9.48
N ALA A 3 3.70 7.72 -9.96
CA ALA A 3 2.25 7.95 -9.99
C ALA A 3 1.52 6.90 -10.83
N VAL A 4 2.07 6.53 -11.97
CA VAL A 4 1.48 5.51 -12.83
C VAL A 4 1.51 4.14 -12.15
N MET A 5 2.61 3.83 -11.48
CA MET A 5 2.76 2.58 -10.74
C MET A 5 1.72 2.48 -9.62
N VAL A 6 1.52 3.56 -8.89
CA VAL A 6 0.52 3.64 -7.82
C VAL A 6 -0.87 3.40 -8.39
N GLU A 7 -1.21 4.07 -9.48
CA GLU A 7 -2.52 3.95 -10.10
C GLU A 7 -2.81 2.53 -10.55
N LYS A 8 -1.86 1.90 -11.22
CA LYS A 8 -2.03 0.52 -11.68
C LYS A 8 -2.18 -0.44 -10.51
N ALA A 9 -1.33 -0.31 -9.52
CA ALA A 9 -1.36 -1.18 -8.36
C ALA A 9 -2.69 -1.03 -7.62
N PHE A 10 -3.16 0.20 -7.48
CA PHE A 10 -4.43 0.48 -6.81
C PHE A 10 -5.60 -0.17 -7.56
N LYS A 11 -5.65 -0.01 -8.88
CA LYS A 11 -6.71 -0.61 -9.68
C LYS A 11 -6.70 -2.13 -9.61
N ASP A 12 -5.52 -2.73 -9.60
CA ASP A 12 -5.38 -4.18 -9.48
C ASP A 12 -5.90 -4.67 -8.12
N ALA A 13 -5.67 -3.90 -7.08
CA ALA A 13 -6.11 -4.26 -5.73
C ALA A 13 -7.60 -4.01 -5.52
N ASP A 14 -8.13 -2.95 -6.12
CA ASP A 14 -9.54 -2.56 -5.97
C ASP A 14 -10.41 -3.33 -6.96
N LYS A 15 -10.64 -4.60 -6.67
CA LYS A 15 -11.33 -5.50 -7.60
C LYS A 15 -12.79 -5.17 -7.82
N ASP A 16 -13.43 -4.54 -6.85
CA ASP A 16 -14.85 -4.20 -6.93
C ASP A 16 -15.10 -2.76 -7.36
N ASN A 17 -14.05 -2.02 -7.68
CA ASN A 17 -14.13 -0.62 -8.12
C ASN A 17 -14.85 0.28 -7.11
N SER A 18 -14.67 -0.01 -5.83
CA SER A 18 -15.29 0.79 -4.77
C SER A 18 -14.58 2.13 -4.57
N GLY A 19 -13.37 2.25 -5.09
CA GLY A 19 -12.54 3.43 -4.89
C GLY A 19 -11.65 3.35 -3.66
N GLU A 20 -11.73 2.23 -2.94
CA GLU A 20 -10.93 1.99 -1.74
C GLU A 20 -10.53 0.52 -1.68
N ILE A 21 -9.41 0.25 -1.04
CA ILE A 21 -8.95 -1.13 -0.81
C ILE A 21 -8.92 -1.38 0.68
N ASP A 22 -9.31 -2.60 1.08
CA ASP A 22 -9.30 -2.95 2.50
C ASP A 22 -7.90 -3.39 2.93
N ARG A 23 -7.79 -3.71 4.22
CA ARG A 23 -6.50 -4.08 4.81
C ARG A 23 -5.90 -5.34 4.16
N HIS A 24 -6.72 -6.32 3.86
CA HIS A 24 -6.25 -7.55 3.23
C HIS A 24 -5.74 -7.30 1.82
N GLU A 25 -6.49 -6.51 1.07
CA GLU A 25 -6.08 -6.13 -0.28
C GLU A 25 -4.82 -5.28 -0.24
N LEU A 26 -4.73 -4.39 0.75
CA LEU A 26 -3.57 -3.53 0.93
C LEU A 26 -2.30 -4.35 1.18
N LYS A 27 -2.38 -5.31 2.08
CA LYS A 27 -1.23 -6.17 2.37
C LYS A 27 -0.78 -6.92 1.11
N GLY A 28 -1.73 -7.47 0.38
CA GLY A 28 -1.43 -8.20 -0.85
C GLY A 28 -0.74 -7.35 -1.88
N VAL A 29 -1.27 -6.15 -2.12
CA VAL A 29 -0.68 -5.27 -3.13
C VAL A 29 0.67 -4.72 -2.68
N LEU A 30 0.83 -4.42 -1.40
CA LEU A 30 2.12 -3.96 -0.88
C LEU A 30 3.20 -5.04 -1.02
N ASN A 31 2.83 -6.30 -0.76
CA ASN A 31 3.76 -7.42 -0.96
C ASN A 31 4.14 -7.57 -2.42
N LYS A 32 3.17 -7.47 -3.31
CA LYS A 32 3.42 -7.54 -4.74
C LYS A 32 4.39 -6.44 -5.19
N MET A 33 4.13 -5.21 -4.71
CA MET A 33 4.97 -4.08 -5.07
C MET A 33 6.37 -4.21 -4.48
N SER A 34 6.49 -4.68 -3.25
CA SER A 34 7.80 -4.87 -2.63
C SER A 34 8.61 -5.92 -3.40
N LYS A 35 7.96 -6.98 -3.85
CA LYS A 35 8.60 -8.00 -4.65
C LYS A 35 9.11 -7.44 -5.99
N ASP A 36 8.26 -6.65 -6.64
CA ASP A 36 8.62 -6.02 -7.92
C ASP A 36 9.79 -5.05 -7.75
N LEU A 37 9.88 -4.39 -6.60
CA LEU A 37 10.94 -3.45 -6.30
C LEU A 37 12.14 -4.11 -5.61
N LYS A 38 12.11 -5.43 -5.45
CA LYS A 38 13.16 -6.21 -4.79
C LYS A 38 13.40 -5.76 -3.35
N LEU A 39 12.30 -5.44 -2.67
CA LEU A 39 12.32 -5.10 -1.26
C LEU A 39 11.95 -6.32 -0.41
N THR A 40 12.07 -6.19 0.90
CA THR A 40 11.72 -7.29 1.80
C THR A 40 10.20 -7.46 1.88
N GLU A 41 9.78 -8.66 2.31
CA GLU A 41 8.36 -8.97 2.44
C GLU A 41 7.66 -8.00 3.40
N VAL A 42 6.41 -7.67 3.07
CA VAL A 42 5.56 -6.84 3.93
C VAL A 42 4.74 -7.75 4.84
N THR A 43 4.84 -7.52 6.14
CA THR A 43 4.10 -8.29 7.13
C THR A 43 2.90 -7.49 7.63
N ASP A 44 2.03 -8.14 8.41
CA ASP A 44 0.91 -7.45 9.04
C ASP A 44 1.39 -6.33 9.96
N ALA A 45 2.49 -6.56 10.66
CA ALA A 45 3.09 -5.53 11.51
C ALA A 45 3.54 -4.32 10.70
N ASP A 46 4.09 -4.56 9.51
CA ASP A 46 4.50 -3.48 8.62
C ASP A 46 3.29 -2.65 8.18
N VAL A 47 2.21 -3.32 7.79
CA VAL A 47 0.98 -2.64 7.38
C VAL A 47 0.45 -1.78 8.52
N ASP A 48 0.39 -2.34 9.73
CA ASP A 48 -0.04 -1.60 10.92
C ASP A 48 0.82 -0.37 11.15
N ALA A 49 2.14 -0.52 11.05
CA ALA A 49 3.07 0.58 11.28
C ALA A 49 2.85 1.71 10.28
N TYR A 50 2.67 1.37 9.02
CA TYR A 50 2.43 2.38 7.97
C TYR A 50 1.10 3.10 8.18
N LEU A 51 0.05 2.35 8.51
CA LEU A 51 -1.27 2.94 8.76
C LEU A 51 -1.24 3.90 9.94
N LYS A 52 -0.57 3.51 11.02
CA LYS A 52 -0.44 4.36 12.20
C LYS A 52 0.37 5.62 11.91
N LYS A 53 1.47 5.45 11.17
CA LYS A 53 2.34 6.57 10.85
C LYS A 53 1.62 7.64 10.06
N LEU A 54 0.71 7.24 9.17
CA LEU A 54 -0.05 8.15 8.33
C LEU A 54 -1.43 8.49 8.91
N ASP A 55 -1.68 8.04 10.14
CA ASP A 55 -2.94 8.28 10.84
C ASP A 55 -4.14 7.74 10.07
N LEU A 56 -3.98 6.56 9.47
CA LEU A 56 -5.01 5.90 8.67
C LEU A 56 -5.58 4.66 9.35
N ASP A 57 -5.21 4.41 10.60
CA ASP A 57 -5.57 3.17 11.29
C ASP A 57 -7.07 3.11 11.64
N ASN A 58 -7.76 4.23 11.58
CA ASN A 58 -9.21 4.27 11.84
C ASN A 58 -10.05 4.09 10.59
N ASN A 59 -9.42 4.01 9.43
CA ASN A 59 -10.13 3.88 8.16
C ASN A 59 -10.39 2.42 7.84
N ASN A 60 -11.59 2.12 7.35
CA ASN A 60 -11.92 0.77 6.89
C ASN A 60 -11.40 0.50 5.48
N GLY A 61 -10.96 1.54 4.79
CA GLY A 61 -10.44 1.42 3.44
C GLY A 61 -9.44 2.51 3.15
N VAL A 62 -8.60 2.27 2.14
CA VAL A 62 -7.54 3.18 1.73
C VAL A 62 -7.82 3.60 0.30
N ASN A 63 -7.92 4.91 0.05
CA ASN A 63 -8.11 5.40 -1.31
C ASN A 63 -6.76 5.51 -2.03
N GLN A 64 -6.80 5.86 -3.31
CA GLN A 64 -5.59 5.91 -4.13
C GLN A 64 -4.55 6.88 -3.57
N LYS A 65 -4.99 8.03 -3.08
CA LYS A 65 -4.08 9.03 -2.53
C LYS A 65 -3.37 8.51 -1.27
N GLU A 66 -4.13 7.87 -0.39
CA GLU A 66 -3.59 7.28 0.83
C GLU A 66 -2.68 6.11 0.50
N PHE A 67 -3.06 5.32 -0.48
CA PHE A 67 -2.24 4.20 -0.94
C PHE A 67 -0.89 4.68 -1.45
N GLY A 68 -0.87 5.78 -2.19
CA GLY A 68 0.38 6.37 -2.67
C GLY A 68 1.31 6.76 -1.53
N LYS A 69 0.76 7.35 -0.47
CA LYS A 69 1.53 7.70 0.71
C LYS A 69 2.08 6.48 1.41
N LEU A 70 1.26 5.43 1.54
CA LEU A 70 1.68 4.17 2.15
C LEU A 70 2.83 3.55 1.36
N LEU A 71 2.73 3.57 0.05
CA LEU A 71 3.75 3.00 -0.81
C LEU A 71 5.07 3.77 -0.67
N GLN A 72 5.01 5.10 -0.59
CA GLN A 72 6.20 5.91 -0.35
C GLN A 72 6.85 5.57 0.98
N GLU A 73 6.06 5.40 2.03
CA GLU A 73 6.57 5.03 3.34
C GLU A 73 7.25 3.66 3.31
N MET A 74 6.62 2.71 2.63
CA MET A 74 7.20 1.38 2.50
C MET A 74 8.56 1.43 1.79
N ILE A 75 8.62 2.14 0.69
CA ILE A 75 9.86 2.25 -0.08
C ILE A 75 10.94 2.91 0.77
N ALA A 76 10.60 4.01 1.43
CA ALA A 76 11.56 4.73 2.27
C ALA A 76 12.05 3.88 3.44
N ALA A 77 11.15 3.10 4.05
CA ALA A 77 11.50 2.25 5.18
C ALA A 77 12.39 1.08 4.78
N LYS A 78 12.17 0.53 3.60
CA LYS A 78 12.89 -0.67 3.16
C LYS A 78 14.10 -0.38 2.28
N LYS A 79 14.16 0.81 1.73
CA LYS A 79 15.25 1.23 0.86
C LYS A 79 16.34 1.89 1.67
N LYS A 80 17.26 1.13 2.16
CA LYS A 80 18.42 1.70 2.89
C LYS A 80 19.70 1.35 2.22
#